data_c6cfd9072282054c6ba2fcc80805194b
#
_entry.id   c6cfd9072282054c6ba2fcc80805194b
#
_cell.length_a   1.000
_cell.length_b   1.000
_cell.length_c   1.000
_cell.angle_alpha   90.00
_cell.angle_beta   90.00
_cell.angle_gamma   90.00
#
_symmetry.space_group_name_H-M   'P 1'
#
loop_
_entity.id
_entity.type
_entity.pdbx_description
1 polymer ?
#
loop_
_entity_poly.entity_id
_entity_poly.type
_entity_poly.pdbx_seq_one_letter_code
_entity_poly.pdbx_strand_id
1 'polypeptide(L)'
;MKKLFTILALTISFSMNAQVSTSGTTQNGNYSSAIGYYSYAGPGAVSTAMGRSTDATGWASTSMGGYTLASGQASTAMGYYSIAADWGSLAIGQYNLSNATANDADNFSTSNVAFVIGNGVDASNKSDAFKVMFNGDATVSGDLSIKGNDIYSSSAAAITLTGSNVSTLGDLTVTGNDITFGNGETISNGVNGTISLTSTDVSVSNNLSIAGDLSVGGTTITSTASELNLLDGVTTIGDGIL
;
A
#
# COMPACT_ATOMS: atom_id res chain seq x y z
N MET A 1 -29.18 22.08 59.84
CA MET A 1 -27.95 21.41 59.32
C MET A 1 -28.23 20.43 58.19
N LYS A 2 -29.14 19.44 58.26
CA LYS A 2 -29.40 18.48 57.19
C LYS A 2 -29.80 19.11 55.85
N LYS A 3 -30.65 20.15 55.84
CA LYS A 3 -31.09 20.85 54.60
C LYS A 3 -29.96 21.64 53.93
N LEU A 4 -29.07 22.19 54.71
CA LEU A 4 -27.91 22.93 54.16
C LEU A 4 -26.89 21.97 53.51
N PHE A 5 -26.70 20.77 54.05
CA PHE A 5 -25.86 19.73 53.48
C PHE A 5 -26.42 19.18 52.16
N THR A 6 -27.75 19.05 52.07
CA THR A 6 -28.39 18.58 50.84
C THR A 6 -28.27 19.61 49.72
N ILE A 7 -28.41 20.90 50.00
CA ILE A 7 -28.24 21.97 49.01
C ILE A 7 -26.78 22.08 48.57
N LEU A 8 -25.81 21.94 49.49
CA LEU A 8 -24.40 21.97 49.18
C LEU A 8 -24.00 20.74 48.34
N ALA A 9 -24.50 19.55 48.65
CA ALA A 9 -24.24 18.35 47.87
C ALA A 9 -24.87 18.46 46.47
N LEU A 10 -26.04 19.06 46.32
CA LEU A 10 -26.70 19.28 45.04
C LEU A 10 -25.93 20.32 44.18
N THR A 11 -25.45 21.40 44.77
CA THR A 11 -24.66 22.42 44.07
C THR A 11 -23.27 21.89 43.65
N ILE A 12 -22.66 21.05 44.47
CA ILE A 12 -21.38 20.38 44.11
C ILE A 12 -21.59 19.37 42.96
N SER A 13 -22.68 18.62 42.95
CA SER A 13 -23.00 17.70 41.86
C SER A 13 -23.27 18.44 40.54
N PHE A 14 -23.90 19.60 40.58
CA PHE A 14 -24.08 20.43 39.37
C PHE A 14 -22.77 21.07 38.88
N SER A 15 -21.90 21.49 39.79
CA SER A 15 -20.61 22.08 39.42
C SER A 15 -19.60 21.03 38.91
N MET A 16 -19.70 19.77 39.31
CA MET A 16 -18.85 18.70 38.80
C MET A 16 -19.20 18.25 37.37
N ASN A 17 -20.41 18.50 36.89
CA ASN A 17 -20.80 18.26 35.51
C ASN A 17 -20.47 19.41 34.54
N ALA A 18 -19.91 20.52 35.04
CA ALA A 18 -19.68 21.73 34.26
C ALA A 18 -18.29 21.81 33.57
N GLN A 19 -17.54 20.73 33.54
CA GLN A 19 -16.18 20.75 32.97
C GLN A 19 -16.13 20.45 31.47
N VAL A 20 -17.25 20.10 30.82
CA VAL A 20 -17.31 19.93 29.38
C VAL A 20 -17.85 21.22 28.75
N SER A 21 -16.97 22.09 28.28
CA SER A 21 -17.35 23.30 27.53
C SER A 21 -17.98 22.90 26.21
N THR A 22 -19.23 23.21 26.02
CA THR A 22 -20.00 22.91 24.81
C THR A 22 -20.59 24.21 24.27
N SER A 23 -19.76 25.01 23.61
CA SER A 23 -20.25 26.24 22.95
C SER A 23 -20.66 25.94 21.51
N GLY A 24 -21.91 26.23 21.18
CA GLY A 24 -22.45 26.01 19.83
C GLY A 24 -22.56 24.56 19.41
N THR A 25 -22.48 23.61 20.35
CA THR A 25 -22.67 22.18 20.06
C THR A 25 -24.13 21.82 19.90
N THR A 26 -24.42 20.87 19.02
CA THR A 26 -25.76 20.36 18.77
C THR A 26 -25.82 18.85 18.90
N GLN A 27 -26.68 18.33 19.77
CA GLN A 27 -27.02 16.94 19.86
C GLN A 27 -28.43 16.77 19.29
N ASN A 28 -28.56 16.07 18.18
CA ASN A 28 -29.84 15.90 17.48
C ASN A 28 -30.28 14.43 17.39
N GLY A 29 -29.52 13.50 17.93
CA GLY A 29 -29.82 12.08 17.96
C GLY A 29 -30.07 11.57 19.38
N ASN A 30 -30.88 10.50 19.52
CA ASN A 30 -30.99 9.77 20.77
C ASN A 30 -29.64 9.14 21.13
N TYR A 31 -29.18 9.34 22.37
CA TYR A 31 -27.91 8.82 22.88
C TYR A 31 -26.67 9.36 22.15
N SER A 32 -26.78 10.47 21.40
CA SER A 32 -25.63 11.12 20.77
C SER A 32 -24.87 12.05 21.73
N SER A 33 -23.62 12.31 21.48
CA SER A 33 -22.76 13.19 22.29
C SER A 33 -22.01 14.20 21.42
N ALA A 34 -22.13 15.50 21.74
CA ALA A 34 -21.37 16.54 21.11
C ALA A 34 -20.57 17.33 22.15
N ILE A 35 -19.23 17.35 22.00
CA ILE A 35 -18.30 17.93 22.97
C ILE A 35 -17.35 18.88 22.24
N GLY A 36 -17.24 20.11 22.69
CA GLY A 36 -16.28 21.07 22.16
C GLY A 36 -16.93 22.34 21.61
N TYR A 37 -16.45 22.85 20.47
CA TYR A 37 -16.88 24.11 19.88
C TYR A 37 -17.49 23.87 18.47
N TYR A 38 -18.77 24.23 18.31
CA TYR A 38 -19.53 23.99 17.07
C TYR A 38 -19.54 22.52 16.61
N SER A 39 -19.47 21.56 17.52
CA SER A 39 -19.54 20.15 17.17
C SER A 39 -21.01 19.71 17.02
N TYR A 40 -21.28 18.86 16.06
CA TYR A 40 -22.62 18.38 15.73
C TYR A 40 -22.67 16.85 15.76
N ALA A 41 -23.46 16.29 16.67
CA ALA A 41 -23.81 14.88 16.69
C ALA A 41 -25.23 14.74 16.11
N GLY A 42 -25.31 14.23 14.88
CA GLY A 42 -26.43 14.30 13.98
C GLY A 42 -27.65 13.43 14.36
N PRO A 43 -28.66 13.37 13.48
CA PRO A 43 -29.93 12.70 13.75
C PRO A 43 -29.82 11.17 13.79
N GLY A 44 -28.70 10.61 13.45
CA GLY A 44 -28.40 9.21 13.70
C GLY A 44 -28.31 8.92 15.19
N ALA A 45 -28.92 7.86 15.65
CA ALA A 45 -28.79 7.46 17.04
C ALA A 45 -27.35 7.05 17.36
N VAL A 46 -26.84 7.34 18.55
CA VAL A 46 -25.54 6.93 19.14
C VAL A 46 -24.30 7.49 18.47
N SER A 47 -24.37 8.65 17.82
CA SER A 47 -23.19 9.31 17.23
C SER A 47 -22.39 10.14 18.26
N THR A 48 -21.09 10.30 18.02
CA THR A 48 -20.20 11.08 18.89
C THR A 48 -19.40 12.09 18.08
N ALA A 49 -19.50 13.38 18.41
CA ALA A 49 -18.72 14.46 17.83
C ALA A 49 -17.87 15.16 18.91
N MET A 50 -16.55 15.20 18.74
CA MET A 50 -15.65 15.75 19.75
C MET A 50 -14.58 16.64 19.13
N GLY A 51 -14.58 17.93 19.46
CA GLY A 51 -13.55 18.85 19.01
C GLY A 51 -14.09 20.19 18.53
N ARG A 52 -13.53 20.71 17.42
CA ARG A 52 -13.93 21.97 16.82
C ARG A 52 -14.57 21.74 15.45
N SER A 53 -15.83 22.13 15.30
CA SER A 53 -16.57 21.99 14.03
C SER A 53 -16.50 20.57 13.50
N THR A 54 -16.73 19.60 14.35
CA THR A 54 -16.76 18.17 14.00
C THR A 54 -18.17 17.71 13.82
N ASP A 55 -18.45 16.98 12.76
CA ASP A 55 -19.78 16.52 12.39
C ASP A 55 -19.82 14.97 12.35
N ALA A 56 -20.60 14.36 13.24
CA ALA A 56 -20.91 12.94 13.26
C ALA A 56 -22.35 12.74 12.81
N THR A 57 -22.60 12.59 11.52
CA THR A 57 -23.94 12.56 10.92
C THR A 57 -24.44 11.16 10.57
N GLY A 58 -23.54 10.19 10.42
CA GLY A 58 -23.89 8.78 10.22
C GLY A 58 -24.41 8.12 11.51
N TRP A 59 -25.24 7.08 11.36
CA TRP A 59 -25.66 6.27 12.49
C TRP A 59 -24.45 5.60 13.15
N ALA A 60 -24.34 5.66 14.48
CA ALA A 60 -23.21 5.15 15.26
C ALA A 60 -21.82 5.69 14.81
N SER A 61 -21.79 6.84 14.16
CA SER A 61 -20.53 7.44 13.67
C SER A 61 -19.79 8.20 14.78
N THR A 62 -18.47 8.36 14.59
CA THR A 62 -17.60 9.12 15.49
C THR A 62 -16.77 10.13 14.70
N SER A 63 -16.83 11.40 15.08
CA SER A 63 -16.04 12.49 14.46
C SER A 63 -15.22 13.20 15.52
N MET A 64 -13.89 13.26 15.35
CA MET A 64 -13.00 13.79 16.38
C MET A 64 -11.87 14.66 15.78
N GLY A 65 -11.66 15.85 16.36
CA GLY A 65 -10.55 16.74 15.95
C GLY A 65 -11.03 18.12 15.51
N GLY A 66 -10.67 18.54 14.30
CA GLY A 66 -11.06 19.84 13.75
C GLY A 66 -11.64 19.72 12.34
N TYR A 67 -12.86 20.21 12.16
CA TYR A 67 -13.54 20.22 10.86
C TYR A 67 -13.67 18.82 10.23
N THR A 68 -13.82 17.78 11.04
CA THR A 68 -13.95 16.39 10.58
C THR A 68 -15.40 16.04 10.33
N LEU A 69 -15.66 15.14 9.39
CA LEU A 69 -17.00 14.66 9.05
C LEU A 69 -17.03 13.13 8.99
N ALA A 70 -17.83 12.52 9.85
CA ALA A 70 -18.17 11.10 9.80
C ALA A 70 -19.63 10.96 9.35
N SER A 71 -19.85 10.77 8.05
CA SER A 71 -21.18 10.71 7.45
C SER A 71 -21.63 9.29 7.10
N GLY A 72 -20.71 8.34 6.96
CA GLY A 72 -21.05 6.94 6.79
C GLY A 72 -21.58 6.30 8.08
N GLN A 73 -22.49 5.36 7.96
CA GLN A 73 -22.96 4.56 9.11
C GLN A 73 -21.79 3.80 9.73
N ALA A 74 -21.68 3.83 11.04
CA ALA A 74 -20.58 3.24 11.83
C ALA A 74 -19.17 3.74 11.42
N SER A 75 -19.07 4.88 10.74
CA SER A 75 -17.79 5.45 10.30
C SER A 75 -17.10 6.25 11.42
N THR A 76 -15.79 6.43 11.28
CA THR A 76 -14.98 7.21 12.21
C THR A 76 -14.06 8.16 11.43
N ALA A 77 -14.13 9.47 11.70
CA ALA A 77 -13.26 10.49 11.14
C ALA A 77 -12.43 11.16 12.24
N MET A 78 -11.11 11.19 12.13
CA MET A 78 -10.21 11.78 13.12
C MET A 78 -9.13 12.63 12.47
N GLY A 79 -8.83 13.81 13.05
CA GLY A 79 -7.75 14.65 12.62
C GLY A 79 -8.20 16.04 12.21
N TYR A 80 -7.83 16.52 11.02
CA TYR A 80 -8.14 17.85 10.55
C TYR A 80 -8.70 17.84 9.11
N TYR A 81 -9.94 18.27 8.94
CA TYR A 81 -10.66 18.18 7.65
C TYR A 81 -10.68 16.76 7.07
N SER A 82 -10.64 15.74 7.90
CA SER A 82 -10.80 14.35 7.45
C SER A 82 -12.27 13.99 7.31
N ILE A 83 -12.59 13.16 6.31
CA ILE A 83 -13.95 12.75 5.98
C ILE A 83 -14.02 11.23 5.89
N ALA A 84 -14.95 10.62 6.63
CA ALA A 84 -15.30 9.21 6.57
C ALA A 84 -16.74 9.07 6.09
N ALA A 85 -16.92 8.90 4.77
CA ALA A 85 -18.24 8.93 4.15
C ALA A 85 -18.82 7.53 3.86
N ASP A 86 -17.99 6.50 3.74
CA ASP A 86 -18.42 5.13 3.51
C ASP A 86 -18.86 4.43 4.80
N TRP A 87 -19.76 3.46 4.68
CA TRP A 87 -20.17 2.59 5.79
C TRP A 87 -18.94 1.91 6.42
N GLY A 88 -18.86 1.95 7.76
CA GLY A 88 -17.83 1.27 8.55
C GLY A 88 -16.40 1.78 8.34
N SER A 89 -16.22 2.89 7.65
CA SER A 89 -14.89 3.41 7.30
C SER A 89 -14.19 4.13 8.45
N LEU A 90 -12.87 4.11 8.43
CA LEU A 90 -12.01 4.90 9.30
C LEU A 90 -11.12 5.84 8.46
N ALA A 91 -11.27 7.14 8.65
CA ALA A 91 -10.41 8.16 8.05
C ALA A 91 -9.64 8.90 9.14
N ILE A 92 -8.31 8.99 9.00
CA ILE A 92 -7.45 9.74 9.90
C ILE A 92 -6.52 10.68 9.12
N GLY A 93 -5.87 11.61 9.83
CA GLY A 93 -4.91 12.55 9.24
C GLY A 93 -5.57 13.85 8.82
N GLN A 94 -5.29 14.32 7.61
CA GLN A 94 -5.86 15.58 7.14
C GLN A 94 -6.17 15.57 5.64
N TYR A 95 -7.24 16.25 5.25
CA TYR A 95 -7.63 16.48 3.85
C TYR A 95 -7.50 15.22 2.98
N ASN A 96 -8.09 14.09 3.40
CA ASN A 96 -8.08 12.87 2.60
C ASN A 96 -8.86 13.05 1.30
N LEU A 97 -8.39 12.40 0.24
CA LEU A 97 -9.02 12.38 -1.08
C LEU A 97 -10.08 11.28 -1.16
N SER A 98 -9.68 10.04 -0.86
CA SER A 98 -10.59 8.90 -0.83
C SER A 98 -11.54 9.02 0.36
N ASN A 99 -12.74 8.44 0.21
CA ASN A 99 -13.78 8.49 1.23
C ASN A 99 -14.29 9.91 1.57
N ALA A 100 -13.92 10.91 0.77
CA ALA A 100 -14.50 12.26 0.88
C ALA A 100 -15.89 12.35 0.21
N THR A 101 -16.23 11.37 -0.61
CA THR A 101 -17.56 11.10 -1.16
C THR A 101 -17.85 9.62 -0.96
N ALA A 102 -19.04 9.28 -0.49
CA ALA A 102 -19.40 7.89 -0.21
C ALA A 102 -19.54 7.06 -1.50
N ASN A 103 -19.05 5.82 -1.46
CA ASN A 103 -19.45 4.78 -2.40
C ASN A 103 -20.80 4.16 -1.96
N ASP A 104 -20.89 3.77 -0.67
CA ASP A 104 -22.14 3.42 -0.02
C ASP A 104 -22.03 3.83 1.47
N ALA A 105 -22.81 4.84 1.87
CA ALA A 105 -22.78 5.37 3.23
C ALA A 105 -23.55 4.49 4.24
N ASP A 106 -24.55 3.75 3.77
CA ASP A 106 -25.53 3.08 4.61
C ASP A 106 -25.35 1.57 4.69
N ASN A 107 -24.66 0.97 3.71
CA ASN A 107 -24.48 -0.47 3.63
C ASN A 107 -23.02 -0.87 3.42
N PHE A 108 -22.70 -2.07 3.89
CA PHE A 108 -21.43 -2.70 3.56
C PHE A 108 -21.30 -2.93 2.05
N SER A 109 -20.16 -2.50 1.49
CA SER A 109 -19.78 -2.80 0.12
C SER A 109 -18.28 -3.04 0.06
N THR A 110 -17.85 -3.99 -0.76
CA THR A 110 -16.41 -4.23 -1.00
C THR A 110 -15.75 -3.08 -1.75
N SER A 111 -16.52 -2.18 -2.39
CA SER A 111 -16.03 -0.95 -2.99
C SER A 111 -15.85 0.21 -2.01
N ASN A 112 -16.34 0.06 -0.76
CA ASN A 112 -16.14 1.05 0.28
C ASN A 112 -14.68 1.10 0.72
N VAL A 113 -14.25 2.30 1.12
CA VAL A 113 -12.97 2.47 1.82
C VAL A 113 -13.11 1.97 3.24
N ALA A 114 -12.27 1.03 3.63
CA ALA A 114 -12.20 0.52 5.00
C ALA A 114 -11.35 1.43 5.90
N PHE A 115 -10.20 1.87 5.39
CA PHE A 115 -9.26 2.71 6.12
C PHE A 115 -8.52 3.67 5.18
N VAL A 116 -8.36 4.93 5.60
CA VAL A 116 -7.56 5.92 4.86
C VAL A 116 -6.78 6.82 5.81
N ILE A 117 -5.53 7.12 5.44
CA ILE A 117 -4.71 8.17 6.05
C ILE A 117 -4.60 9.31 5.06
N GLY A 118 -5.28 10.43 5.33
CA GLY A 118 -5.14 11.65 4.55
C GLY A 118 -3.85 12.38 4.87
N ASN A 119 -3.20 12.91 3.83
CA ASN A 119 -2.02 13.77 3.94
C ASN A 119 -2.10 14.99 3.01
N GLY A 120 -3.30 15.37 2.60
CA GLY A 120 -3.54 16.55 1.79
C GLY A 120 -3.13 17.83 2.49
N VAL A 121 -2.83 18.86 1.71
CA VAL A 121 -2.36 20.17 2.22
C VAL A 121 -3.54 21.08 2.58
N ASP A 122 -4.58 21.07 1.75
CA ASP A 122 -5.77 21.90 1.89
C ASP A 122 -6.97 21.29 1.12
N ALA A 123 -8.09 22.02 1.10
CA ALA A 123 -9.33 21.56 0.46
C ALA A 123 -9.22 21.34 -1.07
N SER A 124 -8.29 22.06 -1.73
CA SER A 124 -8.05 21.94 -3.18
C SER A 124 -6.96 20.92 -3.50
N ASN A 125 -6.11 20.59 -2.52
CA ASN A 125 -4.97 19.69 -2.62
C ASN A 125 -5.14 18.53 -1.61
N LYS A 126 -6.22 17.78 -1.79
CA LYS A 126 -6.50 16.55 -1.02
C LYS A 126 -5.64 15.40 -1.52
N SER A 127 -5.17 14.57 -0.61
CA SER A 127 -4.42 13.35 -0.95
C SER A 127 -4.48 12.31 0.17
N ASP A 128 -4.13 11.08 -0.20
CA ASP A 128 -4.04 9.95 0.71
C ASP A 128 -2.61 9.41 0.72
N ALA A 129 -2.04 9.22 1.91
CA ALA A 129 -0.77 8.53 2.08
C ALA A 129 -0.94 7.02 2.02
N PHE A 130 -2.05 6.52 2.58
CA PHE A 130 -2.37 5.10 2.63
C PHE A 130 -3.88 4.89 2.56
N LYS A 131 -4.31 3.87 1.85
CA LYS A 131 -5.71 3.48 1.73
C LYS A 131 -5.86 1.96 1.68
N VAL A 132 -6.89 1.45 2.35
CA VAL A 132 -7.34 0.05 2.27
C VAL A 132 -8.83 0.03 1.94
N MET A 133 -9.21 -0.81 0.99
CA MET A 133 -10.59 -1.07 0.62
C MET A 133 -11.13 -2.31 1.34
N PHE A 134 -12.45 -2.45 1.47
CA PHE A 134 -13.05 -3.67 2.05
C PHE A 134 -12.89 -4.92 1.19
N ASN A 135 -12.50 -4.80 -0.08
CA ASN A 135 -12.09 -5.95 -0.92
C ASN A 135 -10.66 -6.44 -0.62
N GLY A 136 -9.93 -5.76 0.26
CA GLY A 136 -8.54 -6.08 0.62
C GLY A 136 -7.48 -5.34 -0.19
N ASP A 137 -7.83 -4.55 -1.20
CA ASP A 137 -6.87 -3.74 -1.94
C ASP A 137 -6.25 -2.68 -1.03
N ALA A 138 -4.93 -2.59 -1.01
CA ALA A 138 -4.19 -1.56 -0.29
C ALA A 138 -3.36 -0.70 -1.26
N THR A 139 -3.33 0.60 -1.03
CA THR A 139 -2.55 1.57 -1.81
C THR A 139 -1.67 2.40 -0.89
N VAL A 140 -0.39 2.50 -1.22
CA VAL A 140 0.58 3.43 -0.61
C VAL A 140 0.97 4.44 -1.68
N SER A 141 0.79 5.73 -1.41
CA SER A 141 1.06 6.79 -2.40
C SER A 141 2.51 7.24 -2.45
N GLY A 142 3.32 6.84 -1.50
CA GLY A 142 4.76 7.07 -1.44
C GLY A 142 5.55 5.78 -1.49
N ASP A 143 6.79 5.83 -1.08
CA ASP A 143 7.65 4.66 -0.98
C ASP A 143 7.20 3.72 0.13
N LEU A 144 7.15 2.43 -0.16
CA LEU A 144 6.91 1.39 0.83
C LEU A 144 8.23 0.77 1.27
N SER A 145 8.67 1.05 2.50
CA SER A 145 9.83 0.40 3.11
C SER A 145 9.38 -0.78 3.97
N ILE A 146 9.71 -2.00 3.54
CA ILE A 146 9.46 -3.22 4.28
C ILE A 146 10.74 -3.62 5.00
N LYS A 147 10.76 -3.44 6.34
CA LYS A 147 11.92 -3.80 7.19
C LYS A 147 11.86 -5.25 7.67
N GLY A 148 10.84 -5.99 7.29
CA GLY A 148 10.72 -7.42 7.52
C GLY A 148 11.41 -8.22 6.41
N ASN A 149 11.28 -9.55 6.47
CA ASN A 149 12.02 -10.43 5.59
C ASN A 149 11.34 -10.67 4.25
N ASP A 150 9.99 -10.68 4.19
CA ASP A 150 9.32 -11.22 3.01
C ASP A 150 8.14 -10.38 2.53
N ILE A 151 8.02 -10.24 1.20
CA ILE A 151 6.78 -9.96 0.51
C ILE A 151 6.26 -11.29 0.02
N TYR A 152 5.23 -11.82 0.68
CA TYR A 152 4.70 -13.16 0.42
C TYR A 152 3.33 -13.09 -0.26
N SER A 153 3.16 -13.82 -1.36
CA SER A 153 1.87 -14.09 -1.97
C SER A 153 1.47 -15.54 -1.65
N SER A 154 0.40 -15.73 -0.88
CA SER A 154 -0.10 -17.06 -0.50
C SER A 154 -0.92 -17.75 -1.58
N SER A 155 -1.23 -17.04 -2.66
CA SER A 155 -1.96 -17.58 -3.81
C SER A 155 -1.01 -17.76 -5.00
N ALA A 156 -1.44 -18.52 -6.00
CA ALA A 156 -0.72 -18.65 -7.27
C ALA A 156 -0.66 -17.33 -8.08
N ALA A 157 -1.10 -16.22 -7.49
CA ALA A 157 -1.02 -14.90 -8.09
C ALA A 157 0.43 -14.37 -8.09
N ALA A 158 0.82 -13.77 -9.19
CA ALA A 158 2.14 -13.19 -9.35
C ALA A 158 2.30 -11.93 -8.49
N ILE A 159 3.51 -11.70 -7.96
CA ILE A 159 3.91 -10.37 -7.53
C ILE A 159 4.33 -9.62 -8.80
N THR A 160 3.53 -8.67 -9.22
CA THR A 160 3.82 -7.87 -10.41
C THR A 160 4.50 -6.57 -10.02
N LEU A 161 5.73 -6.38 -10.47
CA LEU A 161 6.48 -5.14 -10.32
C LEU A 161 6.44 -4.39 -11.65
N THR A 162 5.60 -3.37 -11.73
CA THR A 162 5.47 -2.52 -12.92
C THR A 162 6.24 -1.24 -12.70
N GLY A 163 7.37 -1.09 -13.32
CA GLY A 163 8.22 0.08 -13.21
C GLY A 163 9.40 0.01 -14.17
N SER A 164 10.20 1.06 -14.23
CA SER A 164 11.33 1.11 -15.17
C SER A 164 12.43 0.12 -14.81
N ASN A 165 12.66 -0.15 -13.54
CA ASN A 165 13.73 -1.04 -13.08
C ASN A 165 13.36 -1.77 -11.80
N VAL A 166 13.76 -3.03 -11.67
CA VAL A 166 13.86 -3.77 -10.40
C VAL A 166 15.33 -3.83 -10.03
N SER A 167 15.72 -3.16 -8.95
CA SER A 167 17.10 -3.14 -8.47
C SER A 167 17.22 -3.95 -7.19
N THR A 168 18.16 -4.88 -7.15
CA THR A 168 18.54 -5.63 -5.94
C THR A 168 19.97 -5.24 -5.55
N LEU A 169 20.21 -4.92 -4.28
CA LEU A 169 21.56 -4.65 -3.75
C LEU A 169 22.36 -5.93 -3.45
N GLY A 170 21.67 -7.06 -3.42
CA GLY A 170 22.22 -8.40 -3.24
C GLY A 170 21.89 -9.29 -4.43
N ASP A 171 22.02 -10.58 -4.20
CA ASP A 171 21.73 -11.59 -5.23
C ASP A 171 20.22 -11.72 -5.49
N LEU A 172 19.84 -11.89 -6.76
CA LEU A 172 18.51 -12.34 -7.14
C LEU A 172 18.52 -13.87 -7.23
N THR A 173 17.90 -14.53 -6.28
CA THR A 173 17.73 -15.98 -6.28
C THR A 173 16.36 -16.35 -6.84
N VAL A 174 16.31 -17.05 -7.94
CA VAL A 174 15.10 -17.63 -8.53
C VAL A 174 15.11 -19.13 -8.26
N THR A 175 14.22 -19.59 -7.36
CA THR A 175 14.11 -21.01 -6.99
C THR A 175 13.16 -21.78 -7.90
N GLY A 176 12.46 -21.09 -8.81
CA GLY A 176 11.64 -21.68 -9.86
C GLY A 176 12.48 -22.20 -11.03
N ASN A 177 11.81 -22.72 -12.04
CA ASN A 177 12.48 -23.35 -13.18
C ASN A 177 12.94 -22.33 -14.23
N ASP A 178 12.27 -21.17 -14.35
CA ASP A 178 12.45 -20.30 -15.50
C ASP A 178 12.61 -18.82 -15.11
N ILE A 179 13.52 -18.13 -15.80
CA ILE A 179 13.53 -16.68 -15.92
C ILE A 179 13.14 -16.39 -17.38
N THR A 180 11.93 -15.84 -17.56
CA THR A 180 11.44 -15.46 -18.89
C THR A 180 11.65 -13.97 -19.11
N PHE A 181 12.32 -13.62 -20.19
CA PHE A 181 12.47 -12.24 -20.65
C PHE A 181 11.40 -11.95 -21.71
N GLY A 182 10.92 -10.69 -21.77
CA GLY A 182 10.05 -10.21 -22.85
C GLY A 182 10.85 -9.87 -24.13
N ASN A 183 10.32 -9.03 -24.97
CA ASN A 183 11.00 -8.63 -26.22
C ASN A 183 12.23 -7.77 -25.98
N GLY A 184 13.35 -8.11 -26.62
CA GLY A 184 14.62 -7.38 -26.53
C GLY A 184 15.52 -7.83 -25.37
N GLU A 185 15.51 -9.11 -25.12
CA GLU A 185 16.19 -9.77 -23.99
C GLU A 185 17.70 -9.50 -23.96
N THR A 186 18.17 -9.15 -22.78
CA THR A 186 19.61 -8.95 -22.57
C THR A 186 19.99 -9.42 -21.15
N ILE A 187 20.92 -10.37 -21.08
CA ILE A 187 21.72 -10.62 -19.89
C ILE A 187 23.08 -10.00 -20.16
N SER A 188 23.35 -8.85 -19.56
CA SER A 188 24.59 -8.12 -19.80
C SER A 188 25.31 -7.84 -18.49
N ASN A 189 26.63 -8.09 -18.47
CA ASN A 189 27.53 -7.63 -17.41
C ASN A 189 28.42 -6.52 -18.00
N GLY A 190 27.91 -5.31 -18.02
CA GLY A 190 28.30 -4.19 -18.89
C GLY A 190 29.70 -3.67 -18.79
N VAL A 191 30.53 -4.00 -17.79
CA VAL A 191 31.82 -3.35 -17.68
C VAL A 191 33.01 -4.27 -17.31
N ASN A 192 32.85 -5.21 -16.39
CA ASN A 192 33.92 -6.12 -16.00
C ASN A 192 33.36 -7.34 -15.28
N GLY A 193 33.38 -8.47 -15.91
CA GLY A 193 33.06 -9.70 -15.22
C GLY A 193 32.65 -10.84 -16.12
N THR A 194 32.40 -11.96 -15.51
CA THR A 194 32.02 -13.20 -16.17
C THR A 194 30.56 -13.46 -15.91
N ILE A 195 29.74 -13.72 -16.93
CA ILE A 195 28.47 -14.41 -16.77
C ILE A 195 28.79 -15.90 -16.74
N SER A 196 28.70 -16.52 -15.58
CA SER A 196 28.92 -17.95 -15.42
C SER A 196 27.59 -18.69 -15.52
N LEU A 197 27.47 -19.55 -16.51
CA LEU A 197 26.35 -20.47 -16.67
C LEU A 197 26.83 -21.84 -16.22
N THR A 198 26.50 -22.24 -14.99
CA THR A 198 26.91 -23.51 -14.40
C THR A 198 25.74 -24.47 -14.49
N SER A 199 25.70 -25.29 -15.51
CA SER A 199 24.67 -26.30 -15.76
C SER A 199 25.30 -27.52 -16.41
N THR A 200 24.59 -28.64 -16.40
CA THR A 200 24.97 -29.85 -17.14
C THR A 200 25.07 -29.54 -18.63
N ASP A 201 24.10 -28.77 -19.14
CA ASP A 201 24.04 -28.36 -20.53
C ASP A 201 23.63 -26.91 -20.67
N VAL A 202 24.25 -26.17 -21.58
CA VAL A 202 23.83 -24.87 -22.07
C VAL A 202 23.39 -25.03 -23.53
N SER A 203 22.08 -24.95 -23.77
CA SER A 203 21.50 -25.12 -25.10
C SER A 203 21.20 -23.77 -25.74
N VAL A 204 21.69 -23.56 -26.96
CA VAL A 204 21.38 -22.40 -27.80
C VAL A 204 20.60 -22.92 -29.02
N SER A 205 19.29 -22.61 -29.08
CA SER A 205 18.39 -23.15 -30.11
C SER A 205 18.61 -22.58 -31.52
N ASN A 206 19.32 -21.44 -31.63
CA ASN A 206 19.64 -20.79 -32.88
C ASN A 206 21.17 -20.60 -33.00
N ASN A 207 21.62 -19.42 -33.32
CA ASN A 207 23.06 -19.12 -33.51
C ASN A 207 23.71 -18.68 -32.20
N LEU A 208 24.85 -19.26 -31.85
CA LEU A 208 25.76 -18.73 -30.86
C LEU A 208 26.80 -17.83 -31.59
N SER A 209 26.77 -16.53 -31.33
CA SER A 209 27.75 -15.57 -31.86
C SER A 209 28.74 -15.20 -30.77
N ILE A 210 30.02 -15.44 -31.02
CA ILE A 210 31.13 -15.11 -30.11
C ILE A 210 31.97 -14.03 -30.79
N ALA A 211 31.95 -12.81 -30.21
CA ALA A 211 32.70 -11.68 -30.77
C ALA A 211 34.21 -11.71 -30.43
N GLY A 212 34.59 -12.54 -29.49
CA GLY A 212 35.99 -12.75 -29.09
C GLY A 212 36.46 -14.17 -29.31
N ASP A 213 37.37 -14.62 -28.48
CA ASP A 213 37.92 -15.97 -28.57
C ASP A 213 36.98 -17.02 -27.96
N LEU A 214 36.76 -18.10 -28.68
CA LEU A 214 36.12 -19.31 -28.14
C LEU A 214 37.18 -20.16 -27.44
N SER A 215 36.98 -20.44 -26.16
CA SER A 215 37.83 -21.37 -25.39
C SER A 215 37.04 -22.58 -24.95
N VAL A 216 37.59 -23.77 -25.13
CA VAL A 216 36.98 -25.03 -24.65
C VAL A 216 37.98 -25.72 -23.73
N GLY A 217 37.52 -26.06 -22.50
CA GLY A 217 38.42 -26.68 -21.51
C GLY A 217 39.65 -25.83 -21.14
N GLY A 218 39.53 -24.49 -21.22
CA GLY A 218 40.67 -23.55 -20.97
C GLY A 218 41.60 -23.35 -22.15
N THR A 219 41.36 -23.99 -23.29
CA THR A 219 42.18 -23.84 -24.52
C THR A 219 41.40 -22.97 -25.52
N THR A 220 42.01 -21.91 -25.99
CA THR A 220 41.44 -21.06 -27.04
C THR A 220 41.43 -21.80 -28.39
N ILE A 221 40.27 -21.82 -29.04
CA ILE A 221 40.15 -22.35 -30.39
C ILE A 221 40.59 -21.29 -31.36
N THR A 222 41.73 -21.53 -32.05
CA THR A 222 42.32 -20.60 -33.02
C THR A 222 41.92 -20.89 -34.47
N SER A 223 41.18 -21.99 -34.69
CA SER A 223 40.68 -22.37 -36.00
C SER A 223 39.63 -21.37 -36.50
N THR A 224 39.72 -21.04 -37.79
CA THR A 224 38.72 -20.23 -38.47
C THR A 224 37.40 -21.00 -38.61
N ALA A 225 36.28 -20.30 -38.81
CA ALA A 225 34.99 -20.93 -39.07
C ALA A 225 35.03 -21.87 -40.30
N SER A 226 35.80 -21.53 -41.29
CA SER A 226 36.02 -22.37 -42.47
C SER A 226 36.75 -23.66 -42.14
N GLU A 227 37.75 -23.60 -41.28
CA GLU A 227 38.50 -24.77 -40.83
C GLU A 227 37.66 -25.67 -39.93
N LEU A 228 36.85 -25.11 -39.05
CA LEU A 228 35.90 -25.86 -38.22
C LEU A 228 34.80 -26.55 -39.07
N ASN A 229 34.33 -25.88 -40.15
CA ASN A 229 33.35 -26.46 -41.06
C ASN A 229 33.91 -27.63 -41.91
N LEU A 230 35.24 -27.68 -42.12
CA LEU A 230 35.87 -28.81 -42.80
C LEU A 230 35.81 -30.10 -41.94
N LEU A 231 35.60 -30.00 -40.64
CA LEU A 231 35.48 -31.13 -39.74
C LEU A 231 34.05 -31.67 -39.67
N ASP A 232 33.08 -30.97 -40.27
CA ASP A 232 31.68 -31.43 -40.33
C ASP A 232 31.60 -32.71 -41.22
N GLY A 233 31.15 -33.79 -40.59
CA GLY A 233 31.09 -35.12 -41.27
C GLY A 233 32.36 -35.94 -41.23
N VAL A 234 33.45 -35.45 -40.66
CA VAL A 234 34.66 -36.27 -40.45
C VAL A 234 34.49 -37.14 -39.23
N THR A 235 34.29 -38.43 -39.43
CA THR A 235 34.12 -39.44 -38.39
C THR A 235 35.42 -39.95 -37.78
N THR A 236 36.54 -39.70 -38.45
CA THR A 236 37.90 -40.04 -37.98
C THR A 236 38.90 -39.02 -38.48
N ILE A 237 39.57 -38.36 -37.54
CA ILE A 237 40.80 -37.61 -37.86
C ILE A 237 41.91 -38.61 -37.75
N GLY A 238 42.37 -39.08 -38.89
CA GLY A 238 43.50 -40.03 -38.93
C GLY A 238 44.76 -39.40 -38.36
N ASP A 239 45.54 -40.17 -37.61
CA ASP A 239 46.90 -39.89 -37.20
C ASP A 239 47.78 -39.72 -38.45
N GLY A 240 47.98 -38.53 -38.88
CA GLY A 240 48.98 -38.33 -39.92
C GLY A 240 48.69 -37.24 -40.94
N ILE A 241 48.74 -36.02 -40.48
CA ILE A 241 49.27 -34.93 -41.35
C ILE A 241 50.32 -34.20 -40.48
N LEU A 242 51.52 -34.65 -40.60
CA LEU A 242 52.73 -33.83 -40.36
C LEU A 242 53.17 -33.28 -41.68
#